data_8cacd2a00806b9c848bf9811e92b081e
#
_entry.id   8cacd2a00806b9c848bf9811e92b081e
#
_cell.length_a   1.000
_cell.length_b   1.000
_cell.length_c   1.000
_cell.angle_alpha   90.00
_cell.angle_beta   90.00
_cell.angle_gamma   90.00
#
_symmetry.space_group_name_H-M   'P 1'
#
loop_
_entity.id
_entity.type
_entity.pdbx_description
1 polymer ?
#
loop_
_entity_poly.entity_id
_entity_poly.type
_entity_poly.pdbx_seq_one_letter_code
_entity_poly.pdbx_strand_id
1 'polypeptide(L)'
;ANGMYIPLDPTWVPFCRELWSSAEQQQNYLPGIPGGSDLCLTPVSAPENHYVRIVAENKLDAKGTLRGTFSITAEGQSDSSIRRIFTQGWQTEWQSTMESQLLSVSPRARMLKVDYGSAPKDYQAGPIRITFRYEIPDYALAGDGELLLKPMVMNNLYTSVLSFLRIDTDLETRRYGFRDACSRLVELDEVITLPRGYRLAGQSRSEQRTSPAADFEGSLRQDGNKLVLKQKLALKKRIYRAADWEGFRSAVNAYKSFADYLIVKP
;
A
#
# COMPACT_ATOMS: atom_id res chain seq x y z
N ALA A 1 -29.20 -23.72 8.97
CA ALA A 1 -28.49 -22.81 8.07
C ALA A 1 -29.51 -21.98 7.33
N ASN A 2 -29.40 -20.66 7.36
CA ASN A 2 -30.42 -19.69 6.91
C ASN A 2 -30.43 -19.48 5.38
N GLY A 3 -30.13 -20.50 4.58
CA GLY A 3 -30.11 -20.39 3.12
C GLY A 3 -28.99 -19.51 2.55
N MET A 4 -28.03 -19.08 3.38
CA MET A 4 -26.89 -18.27 2.94
C MET A 4 -25.72 -19.18 2.54
N TYR A 5 -25.25 -19.02 1.31
CA TYR A 5 -24.06 -19.72 0.81
C TYR A 5 -22.81 -18.97 1.24
N ILE A 6 -21.84 -19.70 1.78
CA ILE A 6 -20.52 -19.16 2.14
C ILE A 6 -19.53 -19.61 1.05
N PRO A 7 -18.89 -18.70 0.30
CA PRO A 7 -17.87 -19.07 -0.66
C PRO A 7 -16.68 -19.75 0.02
N LEU A 8 -16.24 -20.86 -0.50
CA LEU A 8 -15.04 -21.60 -0.07
C LEU A 8 -14.18 -21.86 -1.30
N ASP A 9 -12.87 -21.58 -1.19
CA ASP A 9 -11.89 -21.95 -2.20
C ASP A 9 -10.77 -22.75 -1.52
N PRO A 10 -10.73 -24.09 -1.71
CA PRO A 10 -9.71 -24.93 -1.08
C PRO A 10 -8.30 -24.69 -1.64
N THR A 11 -8.15 -23.93 -2.71
CA THR A 11 -6.86 -23.55 -3.29
C THR A 11 -6.34 -22.22 -2.75
N TRP A 12 -7.17 -21.50 -2.00
CA TRP A 12 -6.81 -20.21 -1.40
C TRP A 12 -5.93 -20.42 -0.17
N VAL A 13 -4.67 -20.09 -0.27
CA VAL A 13 -3.67 -20.33 0.79
C VAL A 13 -3.20 -19.10 1.56
N PRO A 14 -3.35 -17.84 1.07
CA PRO A 14 -2.91 -16.68 1.82
C PRO A 14 -3.65 -16.52 3.14
N PHE A 15 -2.97 -15.98 4.16
CA PHE A 15 -3.63 -15.59 5.40
C PHE A 15 -4.66 -14.48 5.09
N CYS A 16 -5.91 -14.78 5.36
CA CYS A 16 -7.04 -13.90 5.12
C CYS A 16 -8.22 -14.32 6.00
N ARG A 17 -9.08 -13.37 6.35
CA ARG A 17 -10.32 -13.62 7.10
C ARG A 17 -11.38 -14.36 6.29
N GLU A 18 -11.19 -14.42 4.98
CA GLU A 18 -12.08 -15.09 4.05
C GLU A 18 -11.47 -16.41 3.56
N LEU A 19 -12.33 -17.39 3.34
CA LEU A 19 -11.95 -18.73 2.91
C LEU A 19 -12.09 -18.91 1.40
N TRP A 20 -11.99 -17.83 0.62
CA TRP A 20 -12.12 -17.83 -0.83
C TRP A 20 -11.24 -16.75 -1.48
N SER A 21 -10.91 -16.95 -2.75
CA SER A 21 -9.99 -16.10 -3.49
C SER A 21 -10.59 -14.74 -3.85
N SER A 22 -9.87 -13.65 -3.55
CA SER A 22 -10.24 -12.32 -3.99
C SER A 22 -10.32 -12.18 -5.53
N ALA A 23 -9.64 -13.05 -6.27
CA ALA A 23 -9.71 -13.09 -7.73
C ALA A 23 -11.08 -13.54 -8.26
N GLU A 24 -11.88 -14.13 -7.40
CA GLU A 24 -13.24 -14.61 -7.71
C GLU A 24 -14.34 -13.64 -7.30
N GLN A 25 -13.99 -12.47 -6.78
CA GLN A 25 -14.96 -11.42 -6.48
C GLN A 25 -15.69 -10.96 -7.74
N GLN A 26 -16.98 -10.67 -7.60
CA GLN A 26 -17.82 -10.12 -8.66
C GLN A 26 -17.82 -11.00 -9.94
N GLN A 27 -17.76 -12.32 -9.78
CA GLN A 27 -17.88 -13.30 -10.86
C GLN A 27 -19.25 -13.97 -10.82
N ASN A 28 -19.77 -14.28 -11.99
CA ASN A 28 -20.98 -15.10 -12.10
C ASN A 28 -20.62 -16.57 -11.79
N TYR A 29 -21.49 -17.23 -11.03
CA TYR A 29 -21.40 -18.66 -10.79
C TYR A 29 -22.80 -19.31 -10.80
N LEU A 30 -22.85 -20.58 -11.09
CA LEU A 30 -24.08 -21.37 -11.04
C LEU A 30 -24.02 -22.29 -9.81
N PRO A 31 -24.90 -22.10 -8.81
CA PRO A 31 -24.97 -23.00 -7.66
C PRO A 31 -25.48 -24.39 -8.07
N GLY A 32 -24.75 -25.45 -7.68
CA GLY A 32 -25.19 -26.84 -7.88
C GLY A 32 -26.16 -27.29 -6.78
N ILE A 33 -27.38 -26.77 -6.79
CA ILE A 33 -28.40 -27.09 -5.79
C ILE A 33 -29.55 -27.91 -6.37
N PRO A 34 -30.26 -28.75 -5.57
CA PRO A 34 -31.44 -29.44 -6.01
C PRO A 34 -32.52 -28.47 -6.54
N GLY A 35 -33.10 -28.75 -7.68
CA GLY A 35 -34.11 -27.90 -8.34
C GLY A 35 -33.52 -26.80 -9.23
N GLY A 36 -32.21 -26.70 -9.34
CA GLY A 36 -31.52 -25.69 -10.16
C GLY A 36 -31.47 -24.30 -9.52
N SER A 37 -30.81 -23.38 -10.19
CA SER A 37 -30.70 -21.97 -9.80
C SER A 37 -30.37 -21.10 -11.01
N ASP A 38 -30.68 -19.82 -10.92
CA ASP A 38 -30.13 -18.81 -11.84
C ASP A 38 -28.66 -18.51 -11.51
N LEU A 39 -28.00 -17.78 -12.42
CA LEU A 39 -26.66 -17.26 -12.19
C LEU A 39 -26.64 -16.35 -10.96
N CYS A 40 -25.75 -16.65 -10.06
CA CYS A 40 -25.46 -15.82 -8.89
C CYS A 40 -24.15 -15.04 -9.09
N LEU A 41 -23.95 -14.01 -8.27
CA LEU A 41 -22.75 -13.21 -8.28
C LEU A 41 -21.98 -13.43 -6.96
N THR A 42 -20.69 -13.72 -7.05
CA THR A 42 -19.83 -13.78 -5.86
C THR A 42 -19.74 -12.40 -5.20
N PRO A 43 -19.68 -12.32 -3.87
CA PRO A 43 -19.63 -11.04 -3.16
C PRO A 43 -18.34 -10.26 -3.45
N VAL A 44 -18.31 -8.99 -3.04
CA VAL A 44 -17.08 -8.20 -2.97
C VAL A 44 -16.43 -8.48 -1.62
N SER A 45 -15.16 -8.80 -1.61
CA SER A 45 -14.38 -8.87 -0.38
C SER A 45 -14.13 -7.47 0.16
N ALA A 46 -14.21 -7.30 1.47
CA ALA A 46 -13.91 -6.02 2.10
C ALA A 46 -12.43 -5.63 1.86
N PRO A 47 -12.13 -4.34 1.56
CA PRO A 47 -10.74 -3.88 1.36
C PRO A 47 -9.81 -4.25 2.52
N GLU A 48 -10.33 -4.29 3.73
CA GLU A 48 -9.63 -4.63 4.97
C GLU A 48 -9.10 -6.08 5.00
N ASN A 49 -9.67 -6.96 4.17
CA ASN A 49 -9.18 -8.35 4.02
C ASN A 49 -7.95 -8.45 3.10
N HIS A 50 -7.63 -7.37 2.39
CA HIS A 50 -6.53 -7.32 1.41
C HIS A 50 -5.66 -6.08 1.62
N TYR A 51 -5.37 -5.75 2.88
CA TYR A 51 -4.61 -4.55 3.20
C TYR A 51 -3.12 -4.71 2.91
N VAL A 52 -2.48 -3.58 2.66
CA VAL A 52 -1.07 -3.34 2.84
C VAL A 52 -0.91 -2.10 3.72
N ARG A 53 -0.14 -2.25 4.79
CA ARG A 53 0.17 -1.17 5.72
C ARG A 53 1.68 -0.98 5.76
N ILE A 54 2.13 0.26 5.54
CA ILE A 54 3.53 0.65 5.65
C ILE A 54 3.62 1.71 6.74
N VAL A 55 4.45 1.42 7.75
CA VAL A 55 4.72 2.34 8.86
C VAL A 55 6.20 2.66 8.89
N ALA A 56 6.56 3.94 8.90
CA ALA A 56 7.94 4.38 8.94
C ALA A 56 8.22 5.38 10.08
N GLU A 57 9.36 5.21 10.72
CA GLU A 57 9.90 6.15 11.70
C GLU A 57 11.30 6.58 11.27
N ASN A 58 11.44 7.83 10.91
CA ASN A 58 12.62 8.37 10.28
C ASN A 58 13.19 9.59 11.01
N LYS A 59 14.49 9.78 10.86
CA LYS A 59 15.22 10.97 11.27
C LYS A 59 15.98 11.52 10.07
N LEU A 60 15.71 12.77 9.73
CA LEU A 60 16.43 13.53 8.72
C LEU A 60 17.48 14.39 9.40
N ASP A 61 18.72 14.40 8.92
CA ASP A 61 19.74 15.33 9.38
C ASP A 61 19.84 16.57 8.45
N ALA A 62 20.55 17.59 8.89
CA ALA A 62 20.71 18.84 8.15
C ALA A 62 21.51 18.70 6.85
N LYS A 63 22.18 17.55 6.63
CA LYS A 63 22.89 17.22 5.40
C LYS A 63 22.02 16.45 4.40
N GLY A 64 20.76 16.20 4.75
CA GLY A 64 19.82 15.45 3.90
C GLY A 64 19.90 13.93 4.05
N THR A 65 20.65 13.40 5.03
CA THR A 65 20.68 11.94 5.27
C THR A 65 19.43 11.51 6.03
N LEU A 66 18.74 10.51 5.51
CA LEU A 66 17.59 9.86 6.16
C LEU A 66 18.02 8.56 6.82
N ARG A 67 17.70 8.38 8.10
CA ARG A 67 17.90 7.14 8.86
C ARG A 67 16.62 6.74 9.53
N GLY A 68 16.31 5.46 9.50
CA GLY A 68 15.09 5.02 10.17
C GLY A 68 14.78 3.56 9.98
N THR A 69 13.53 3.27 10.27
CA THR A 69 12.91 1.95 10.07
C THR A 69 11.62 2.12 9.28
N PHE A 70 11.30 1.13 8.45
CA PHE A 70 9.95 0.96 8.00
C PHE A 70 9.53 -0.50 8.12
N SER A 71 8.26 -0.71 8.38
CA SER A 71 7.64 -2.03 8.41
C SER A 71 6.52 -2.09 7.39
N ILE A 72 6.49 -3.16 6.60
CA ILE A 72 5.35 -3.50 5.77
C ILE A 72 4.62 -4.69 6.39
N THR A 73 3.30 -4.59 6.49
CA THR A 73 2.41 -5.68 6.92
C THR A 73 1.31 -5.83 5.90
N ALA A 74 0.96 -7.06 5.55
CA ALA A 74 -0.06 -7.32 4.54
C ALA A 74 -0.91 -8.54 4.87
N GLU A 75 -2.14 -8.57 4.35
CA GLU A 75 -3.09 -9.67 4.48
C GLU A 75 -3.73 -9.98 3.13
N GLY A 76 -4.25 -11.18 2.95
CA GLY A 76 -4.98 -11.62 1.77
C GLY A 76 -4.14 -11.58 0.50
N GLN A 77 -4.67 -11.01 -0.57
CA GLN A 77 -3.97 -10.90 -1.86
C GLN A 77 -2.68 -10.05 -1.76
N SER A 78 -2.66 -9.07 -0.85
CA SER A 78 -1.46 -8.28 -0.60
C SER A 78 -0.37 -9.11 0.08
N ASP A 79 -0.72 -9.95 1.05
CA ASP A 79 0.18 -10.92 1.67
C ASP A 79 0.75 -11.87 0.61
N SER A 80 -0.12 -12.51 -0.18
CA SER A 80 0.29 -13.43 -1.24
C SER A 80 1.30 -12.80 -2.19
N SER A 81 1.09 -11.54 -2.57
CA SER A 81 1.99 -10.83 -3.49
C SER A 81 3.38 -10.60 -2.92
N ILE A 82 3.47 -10.30 -1.61
CA ILE A 82 4.75 -10.07 -0.94
C ILE A 82 5.43 -11.41 -0.59
N ARG A 83 4.66 -12.38 -0.09
CA ARG A 83 5.17 -13.67 0.38
C ARG A 83 5.78 -14.51 -0.73
N ARG A 84 5.42 -14.25 -1.99
CA ARG A 84 6.06 -14.88 -3.17
C ARG A 84 7.58 -14.75 -3.17
N ILE A 85 8.13 -13.65 -2.63
CA ILE A 85 9.58 -13.46 -2.49
C ILE A 85 10.21 -14.61 -1.71
N PHE A 86 9.51 -15.10 -0.69
CA PHE A 86 10.00 -16.14 0.22
C PHE A 86 9.64 -17.55 -0.23
N THR A 87 8.53 -17.72 -0.94
CA THR A 87 8.03 -19.03 -1.36
C THR A 87 8.54 -19.45 -2.75
N GLN A 88 8.86 -18.49 -3.62
CA GLN A 88 9.34 -18.74 -4.97
C GLN A 88 10.84 -18.46 -5.15
N GLY A 89 11.46 -17.67 -4.26
CA GLY A 89 12.89 -17.35 -4.27
C GLY A 89 13.70 -18.23 -3.33
N TRP A 90 14.99 -18.38 -3.63
CA TRP A 90 15.94 -19.03 -2.75
C TRP A 90 16.21 -18.18 -1.50
N GLN A 91 16.36 -18.81 -0.35
CA GLN A 91 16.62 -18.11 0.91
C GLN A 91 17.88 -17.24 0.86
N THR A 92 18.88 -17.65 0.11
CA THR A 92 20.11 -16.90 -0.12
C THR A 92 19.90 -15.60 -0.88
N GLU A 93 18.78 -15.47 -1.61
CA GLU A 93 18.45 -14.28 -2.42
C GLU A 93 17.53 -13.30 -1.68
N TRP A 94 16.98 -13.69 -0.52
CA TRP A 94 16.04 -12.83 0.19
C TRP A 94 16.64 -11.48 0.54
N GLN A 95 17.87 -11.48 1.05
CA GLN A 95 18.54 -10.24 1.43
C GLN A 95 18.74 -9.32 0.23
N SER A 96 19.28 -9.82 -0.87
CA SER A 96 19.49 -9.01 -2.09
C SER A 96 18.19 -8.51 -2.70
N THR A 97 17.12 -9.31 -2.63
CA THR A 97 15.78 -8.89 -3.07
C THR A 97 15.26 -7.74 -2.20
N MET A 98 15.47 -7.81 -0.89
CA MET A 98 15.08 -6.72 0.01
C MET A 98 15.93 -5.46 -0.21
N GLU A 99 17.24 -5.62 -0.39
CA GLU A 99 18.14 -4.51 -0.72
C GLU A 99 17.73 -3.81 -2.01
N SER A 100 17.30 -4.55 -3.02
CA SER A 100 16.84 -3.99 -4.28
C SER A 100 15.62 -3.06 -4.13
N GLN A 101 14.74 -3.31 -3.15
CA GLN A 101 13.62 -2.42 -2.84
C GLN A 101 14.12 -1.06 -2.33
N LEU A 102 15.15 -1.04 -1.47
CA LEU A 102 15.74 0.20 -0.99
C LEU A 102 16.57 0.90 -2.08
N LEU A 103 17.29 0.15 -2.89
CA LEU A 103 18.08 0.69 -4.00
C LEU A 103 17.19 1.32 -5.08
N SER A 104 15.94 0.89 -5.21
CA SER A 104 14.96 1.54 -6.10
C SER A 104 14.56 2.94 -5.62
N VAL A 105 14.70 3.24 -4.33
CA VAL A 105 14.46 4.57 -3.75
C VAL A 105 15.68 5.47 -3.96
N SER A 106 16.89 4.94 -3.72
CA SER A 106 18.15 5.65 -3.92
C SER A 106 19.30 4.66 -4.12
N PRO A 107 20.17 4.88 -5.11
CA PRO A 107 21.36 4.03 -5.30
C PRO A 107 22.37 4.12 -4.14
N ARG A 108 22.20 5.11 -3.25
CA ARG A 108 23.02 5.28 -2.03
C ARG A 108 22.39 4.65 -0.79
N ALA A 109 21.22 4.05 -0.92
CA ALA A 109 20.55 3.41 0.21
C ALA A 109 21.36 2.23 0.74
N ARG A 110 21.41 2.09 2.06
CA ARG A 110 22.09 1.01 2.77
C ARG A 110 21.11 0.33 3.70
N MET A 111 20.90 -0.96 3.52
CA MET A 111 20.15 -1.77 4.45
C MET A 111 21.04 -2.15 5.62
N LEU A 112 20.70 -1.71 6.83
CA LEU A 112 21.47 -1.98 8.05
C LEU A 112 21.01 -3.27 8.71
N LYS A 113 19.70 -3.59 8.60
CA LYS A 113 19.09 -4.80 9.13
C LYS A 113 17.77 -5.04 8.43
N VAL A 114 17.43 -6.30 8.23
CA VAL A 114 16.09 -6.73 7.83
C VAL A 114 15.60 -7.84 8.75
N ASP A 115 14.31 -7.82 9.06
CA ASP A 115 13.60 -8.84 9.81
C ASP A 115 12.41 -9.29 8.96
N TYR A 116 12.36 -10.58 8.64
CA TYR A 116 11.32 -11.20 7.82
C TYR A 116 10.17 -11.78 8.64
N GLY A 117 10.20 -11.62 9.97
CA GLY A 117 9.31 -12.35 10.86
C GLY A 117 9.72 -13.83 11.06
N SER A 118 8.95 -14.54 11.87
CA SER A 118 9.29 -15.92 12.26
C SER A 118 9.02 -16.98 11.20
N ALA A 119 8.06 -16.75 10.31
CA ALA A 119 7.61 -17.75 9.34
C ALA A 119 7.23 -17.11 7.99
N PRO A 120 8.20 -16.50 7.27
CA PRO A 120 7.88 -15.75 6.04
C PRO A 120 7.38 -16.63 4.89
N LYS A 121 7.60 -17.96 4.94
CA LYS A 121 7.11 -18.92 3.95
C LYS A 121 5.72 -19.47 4.28
N ASP A 122 5.30 -19.39 5.53
CA ASP A 122 4.06 -19.99 5.98
C ASP A 122 2.88 -19.03 5.79
N TYR A 123 2.00 -19.35 4.87
CA TYR A 123 0.79 -18.59 4.60
C TYR A 123 -0.23 -18.60 5.73
N GLN A 124 -0.12 -19.52 6.69
CA GLN A 124 -1.04 -19.67 7.80
C GLN A 124 -0.52 -19.05 9.12
N ALA A 125 0.74 -18.62 9.14
CA ALA A 125 1.36 -18.05 10.36
C ALA A 125 0.83 -16.65 10.72
N GLY A 126 -0.10 -16.10 9.95
CA GLY A 126 -0.64 -14.76 10.11
C GLY A 126 -0.17 -13.80 9.00
N PRO A 127 -0.58 -12.53 9.05
CA PRO A 127 -0.18 -11.53 8.07
C PRO A 127 1.34 -11.43 7.96
N ILE A 128 1.87 -11.37 6.72
CA ILE A 128 3.31 -11.17 6.54
C ILE A 128 3.73 -9.82 7.10
N ARG A 129 4.90 -9.82 7.77
CA ARG A 129 5.52 -8.60 8.27
C ARG A 129 7.01 -8.61 7.95
N ILE A 130 7.48 -7.52 7.33
CA ILE A 130 8.89 -7.30 7.04
C ILE A 130 9.28 -5.96 7.62
N THR A 131 10.39 -5.90 8.35
CA THR A 131 10.89 -4.66 8.95
C THR A 131 12.32 -4.40 8.48
N PHE A 132 12.56 -3.18 8.02
CA PHE A 132 13.86 -2.72 7.57
C PHE A 132 14.41 -1.65 8.50
N ARG A 133 15.71 -1.70 8.74
CA ARG A 133 16.47 -0.58 9.28
C ARG A 133 17.48 -0.14 8.21
N TYR A 134 17.50 1.16 7.93
CA TYR A 134 18.27 1.68 6.79
C TYR A 134 18.87 3.06 7.04
N GLU A 135 19.80 3.42 6.17
CA GLU A 135 20.39 4.74 6.02
C GLU A 135 20.42 5.09 4.54
N ILE A 136 20.03 6.32 4.20
CA ILE A 136 20.08 6.84 2.84
C ILE A 136 20.79 8.20 2.88
N PRO A 137 22.09 8.26 2.55
CA PRO A 137 22.80 9.52 2.39
C PRO A 137 22.21 10.35 1.25
N ASP A 138 22.21 11.68 1.40
CA ASP A 138 21.69 12.64 0.42
C ASP A 138 20.27 12.30 -0.08
N TYR A 139 19.42 11.79 0.82
CA TYR A 139 18.02 11.48 0.53
C TYR A 139 17.22 12.74 0.22
N ALA A 140 17.37 13.76 1.06
CA ALA A 140 16.80 15.07 0.80
C ALA A 140 17.79 15.91 -0.02
N LEU A 141 17.27 16.55 -1.06
CA LEU A 141 18.04 17.51 -1.85
C LEU A 141 18.20 18.81 -1.05
N ALA A 142 19.44 19.19 -0.80
CA ALA A 142 19.76 20.42 -0.08
C ALA A 142 20.06 21.56 -1.08
N GLY A 143 19.45 22.74 -0.85
CA GLY A 143 19.69 23.95 -1.63
C GLY A 143 19.15 25.17 -0.91
N ASP A 144 19.88 26.29 -0.93
CA ASP A 144 19.46 27.59 -0.37
C ASP A 144 18.98 27.56 1.08
N GLY A 145 19.55 26.65 1.90
CA GLY A 145 19.15 26.46 3.28
C GLY A 145 17.91 25.59 3.47
N GLU A 146 17.28 25.12 2.41
CA GLU A 146 16.11 24.26 2.43
C GLU A 146 16.47 22.80 2.12
N LEU A 147 15.62 21.87 2.54
CA LEU A 147 15.69 20.45 2.18
C LEU A 147 14.39 20.05 1.47
N LEU A 148 14.51 19.53 0.26
CA LEU A 148 13.42 18.93 -0.49
C LEU A 148 13.48 17.42 -0.33
N LEU A 149 12.41 16.80 0.16
CA LEU A 149 12.34 15.36 0.36
C LEU A 149 10.99 14.79 -0.07
N LYS A 150 11.01 13.53 -0.46
CA LYS A 150 9.81 12.70 -0.61
C LYS A 150 9.67 11.85 0.66
N PRO A 151 8.50 11.77 1.33
CA PRO A 151 8.33 10.84 2.45
C PRO A 151 8.67 9.40 2.01
N MET A 152 9.32 8.62 2.89
CA MET A 152 9.78 7.28 2.55
C MET A 152 8.64 6.37 2.11
N VAL A 153 7.49 6.44 2.78
CA VAL A 153 6.30 5.64 2.47
C VAL A 153 5.68 5.98 1.10
N MET A 154 6.01 7.14 0.53
CA MET A 154 5.53 7.58 -0.78
C MET A 154 6.37 7.05 -1.96
N ASN A 155 7.44 6.29 -1.71
CA ASN A 155 8.29 5.74 -2.78
C ASN A 155 7.70 4.48 -3.44
N ASN A 156 6.44 4.14 -3.16
CA ASN A 156 5.74 3.01 -3.78
C ASN A 156 6.50 1.69 -3.67
N LEU A 157 7.09 1.44 -2.51
CA LEU A 157 7.76 0.17 -2.23
C LEU A 157 6.78 -1.00 -2.42
N TYR A 158 7.30 -2.13 -2.92
CA TYR A 158 6.47 -3.31 -3.22
C TYR A 158 5.35 -3.03 -4.23
N THR A 159 5.69 -2.38 -5.35
CA THR A 159 4.73 -2.02 -6.42
C THR A 159 3.89 -3.19 -6.95
N SER A 160 4.34 -4.43 -6.78
CA SER A 160 3.55 -5.62 -7.12
C SER A 160 2.22 -5.69 -6.36
N VAL A 161 2.17 -5.09 -5.17
CA VAL A 161 0.95 -4.99 -4.33
C VAL A 161 0.09 -3.79 -4.71
N LEU A 162 0.68 -2.80 -5.38
CA LEU A 162 0.05 -1.52 -5.71
C LEU A 162 -0.35 -1.49 -7.20
N SER A 163 -1.06 -2.54 -7.65
CA SER A 163 -1.47 -2.71 -9.06
C SER A 163 -2.27 -1.55 -9.62
N PHE A 164 -3.05 -0.86 -8.79
CA PHE A 164 -3.83 0.32 -9.18
C PHE A 164 -2.96 1.51 -9.67
N LEU A 165 -1.70 1.58 -9.26
CA LEU A 165 -0.77 2.62 -9.73
C LEU A 165 -0.45 2.50 -11.22
N ARG A 166 -0.67 1.31 -11.82
CA ARG A 166 -0.46 1.05 -13.25
C ARG A 166 -1.65 1.46 -14.11
N ILE A 167 -2.78 1.79 -13.50
CA ILE A 167 -3.97 2.27 -14.21
C ILE A 167 -3.73 3.73 -14.58
N ASP A 168 -3.84 4.03 -15.89
CA ASP A 168 -3.73 5.40 -16.39
C ASP A 168 -4.91 6.23 -15.87
N THR A 169 -4.60 7.23 -15.07
CA THR A 169 -5.57 8.17 -14.46
C THR A 169 -5.63 9.52 -15.17
N ASP A 170 -4.93 9.71 -16.29
CA ASP A 170 -4.95 10.97 -17.07
C ASP A 170 -6.26 11.10 -17.88
N LEU A 171 -6.87 9.97 -18.24
CA LEU A 171 -8.17 9.95 -18.90
C LEU A 171 -9.26 10.56 -18.01
N GLU A 172 -9.94 11.58 -18.50
CA GLU A 172 -11.05 12.22 -17.77
C GLU A 172 -12.26 11.30 -17.65
N THR A 173 -12.55 10.52 -18.70
CA THR A 173 -13.69 9.61 -18.78
C THR A 173 -13.27 8.26 -19.34
N ARG A 174 -14.04 7.21 -19.03
CA ARG A 174 -13.88 5.88 -19.61
C ARG A 174 -15.17 5.41 -20.27
N ARG A 175 -15.02 4.84 -21.46
CA ARG A 175 -16.14 4.22 -22.18
C ARG A 175 -16.47 2.82 -21.62
N TYR A 176 -15.45 2.09 -21.15
CA TYR A 176 -15.57 0.72 -20.71
C TYR A 176 -15.18 0.58 -19.24
N GLY A 177 -15.75 -0.41 -18.58
CA GLY A 177 -15.33 -0.84 -17.28
C GLY A 177 -13.87 -1.32 -17.27
N PHE A 178 -13.32 -1.45 -16.07
CA PHE A 178 -11.96 -1.94 -15.85
C PHE A 178 -11.91 -2.82 -14.60
N ARG A 179 -10.82 -3.53 -14.42
CA ARG A 179 -10.62 -4.36 -13.22
C ARG A 179 -9.25 -4.13 -12.62
N ASP A 180 -9.17 -4.25 -11.31
CA ASP A 180 -7.94 -4.38 -10.54
C ASP A 180 -7.76 -5.83 -10.06
N ALA A 181 -6.68 -6.12 -9.34
CA ALA A 181 -6.41 -7.46 -8.83
C ALA A 181 -7.43 -7.88 -7.75
N CYS A 182 -7.80 -6.96 -6.87
CA CYS A 182 -8.80 -7.17 -5.80
C CYS A 182 -9.30 -5.81 -5.27
N SER A 183 -10.34 -5.83 -4.42
CA SER A 183 -10.55 -4.74 -3.45
C SER A 183 -9.31 -4.61 -2.57
N ARG A 184 -8.97 -3.40 -2.08
CA ARG A 184 -7.71 -3.20 -1.37
C ARG A 184 -7.76 -2.03 -0.41
N LEU A 185 -7.09 -2.20 0.73
CA LEU A 185 -6.78 -1.11 1.64
C LEU A 185 -5.28 -0.84 1.62
N VAL A 186 -4.90 0.41 1.42
CA VAL A 186 -3.51 0.89 1.54
C VAL A 186 -3.45 1.90 2.67
N GLU A 187 -2.61 1.65 3.66
CA GLU A 187 -2.38 2.55 4.79
C GLU A 187 -0.89 2.90 4.86
N LEU A 188 -0.58 4.19 4.86
CA LEU A 188 0.76 4.73 4.95
C LEU A 188 0.84 5.66 6.15
N ASP A 189 1.72 5.34 7.10
CA ASP A 189 2.00 6.16 8.28
C ASP A 189 3.49 6.46 8.34
N GLU A 190 3.88 7.73 8.43
CA GLU A 190 5.27 8.09 8.60
C GLU A 190 5.45 9.21 9.60
N VAL A 191 6.43 9.06 10.49
CA VAL A 191 6.93 10.11 11.35
C VAL A 191 8.36 10.44 10.96
N ILE A 192 8.61 11.69 10.56
CA ILE A 192 9.95 12.19 10.23
C ILE A 192 10.39 13.20 11.29
N THR A 193 11.42 12.85 12.06
CA THR A 193 12.07 13.81 12.97
C THR A 193 12.99 14.71 12.14
N LEU A 194 12.71 16.01 12.12
CA LEU A 194 13.46 17.03 11.40
C LEU A 194 14.73 17.46 12.15
N PRO A 195 15.71 18.05 11.47
CA PRO A 195 16.83 18.71 12.11
C PRO A 195 16.34 19.82 13.04
N ARG A 196 17.14 20.14 14.06
CA ARG A 196 16.79 21.20 15.02
C ARG A 196 16.58 22.53 14.30
N GLY A 197 15.45 23.19 14.56
CA GLY A 197 15.06 24.47 13.97
C GLY A 197 14.26 24.33 12.68
N TYR A 198 14.34 23.20 11.98
CA TYR A 198 13.64 23.02 10.71
C TYR A 198 12.12 22.86 10.89
N ARG A 199 11.40 23.43 9.94
CA ARG A 199 9.93 23.37 9.87
C ARG A 199 9.47 23.09 8.44
N LEU A 200 8.26 22.56 8.31
CA LEU A 200 7.59 22.43 7.02
C LEU A 200 7.40 23.82 6.40
N ALA A 201 7.80 23.99 5.15
CA ALA A 201 7.66 25.27 4.42
C ALA A 201 6.22 25.56 3.97
N GLY A 202 5.26 24.77 4.39
CA GLY A 202 3.83 24.95 4.10
C GLY A 202 2.98 24.75 5.33
N GLN A 203 1.67 24.77 5.14
CA GLN A 203 0.72 24.51 6.21
C GLN A 203 0.44 23.02 6.37
N SER A 204 0.04 22.60 7.57
CA SER A 204 -0.60 21.31 7.77
C SER A 204 -1.82 21.19 6.85
N ARG A 205 -2.03 20.01 6.29
CA ARG A 205 -3.13 19.79 5.35
C ARG A 205 -3.81 18.46 5.60
N SER A 206 -5.09 18.42 5.28
CA SER A 206 -5.88 17.19 5.21
C SER A 206 -6.70 17.19 3.93
N GLU A 207 -6.94 16.00 3.41
CA GLU A 207 -7.73 15.81 2.21
C GLU A 207 -8.56 14.54 2.35
N GLN A 208 -9.82 14.59 1.88
CA GLN A 208 -10.72 13.47 1.88
C GLN A 208 -11.44 13.37 0.54
N ARG A 209 -11.55 12.15 0.01
CA ARG A 209 -12.36 11.80 -1.16
C ARG A 209 -13.20 10.59 -0.79
N THR A 210 -14.48 10.63 -1.08
CA THR A 210 -15.41 9.52 -0.77
C THR A 210 -16.30 9.26 -1.97
N SER A 211 -16.37 7.99 -2.39
CA SER A 211 -17.24 7.54 -3.46
C SER A 211 -17.63 6.07 -3.29
N PRO A 212 -18.62 5.56 -4.02
CA PRO A 212 -18.90 4.12 -4.06
C PRO A 212 -17.76 3.26 -4.62
N ALA A 213 -16.82 3.86 -5.35
CA ALA A 213 -15.69 3.18 -5.99
C ALA A 213 -14.46 3.09 -5.10
N ALA A 214 -14.10 4.21 -4.48
CA ALA A 214 -12.90 4.32 -3.65
C ALA A 214 -13.01 5.49 -2.68
N ASP A 215 -12.30 5.37 -1.54
CA ASP A 215 -12.12 6.45 -0.57
C ASP A 215 -10.64 6.75 -0.41
N PHE A 216 -10.34 8.02 -0.22
CA PHE A 216 -9.02 8.49 0.19
C PHE A 216 -9.14 9.43 1.38
N GLU A 217 -8.24 9.26 2.33
CA GLU A 217 -8.04 10.17 3.45
C GLU A 217 -6.55 10.40 3.63
N GLY A 218 -6.13 11.67 3.68
CA GLY A 218 -4.75 12.07 3.89
C GLY A 218 -4.64 13.17 4.94
N SER A 219 -3.61 13.09 5.78
CA SER A 219 -3.26 14.15 6.72
C SER A 219 -1.74 14.31 6.82
N LEU A 220 -1.27 15.55 6.75
CA LEU A 220 0.11 15.94 6.98
C LEU A 220 0.12 17.07 8.00
N ARG A 221 0.81 16.87 9.12
CA ARG A 221 0.93 17.89 10.18
C ARG A 221 2.35 17.92 10.72
N GLN A 222 2.72 19.07 11.23
CA GLN A 222 3.92 19.21 12.04
C GLN A 222 3.56 19.29 13.53
N ASP A 223 4.29 18.53 14.34
CA ASP A 223 4.18 18.48 15.79
C ASP A 223 5.59 18.66 16.39
N GLY A 224 5.89 19.85 16.86
CA GLY A 224 7.24 20.22 17.25
C GLY A 224 8.24 20.10 16.10
N ASN A 225 9.23 19.22 16.25
CA ASN A 225 10.20 18.89 15.20
C ASN A 225 9.85 17.62 14.42
N LYS A 226 8.62 17.12 14.52
CA LYS A 226 8.19 15.92 13.82
C LYS A 226 7.17 16.28 12.73
N LEU A 227 7.37 15.76 11.54
CA LEU A 227 6.34 15.67 10.52
C LEU A 227 5.61 14.35 10.69
N VAL A 228 4.29 14.39 10.71
CA VAL A 228 3.42 13.21 10.80
C VAL A 228 2.56 13.16 9.54
N LEU A 229 2.82 12.15 8.71
CA LEU A 229 2.05 11.84 7.50
C LEU A 229 1.20 10.61 7.75
N LYS A 230 -0.07 10.69 7.38
CA LYS A 230 -0.98 9.54 7.31
C LYS A 230 -1.75 9.57 6.01
N GLN A 231 -1.87 8.41 5.37
CA GLN A 231 -2.72 8.23 4.21
C GLN A 231 -3.46 6.90 4.30
N LYS A 232 -4.70 6.91 3.84
CA LYS A 232 -5.54 5.72 3.73
C LYS A 232 -6.27 5.78 2.40
N LEU A 233 -6.08 4.73 1.57
CA LEU A 233 -6.81 4.54 0.32
C LEU A 233 -7.54 3.21 0.37
N ALA A 234 -8.86 3.24 0.22
CA ALA A 234 -9.69 2.05 0.10
C ALA A 234 -10.23 1.91 -1.32
N LEU A 235 -9.83 0.87 -2.03
CA LEU A 235 -10.37 0.46 -3.32
C LEU A 235 -11.49 -0.56 -3.07
N LYS A 236 -12.75 -0.16 -3.26
CA LYS A 236 -13.92 -0.89 -2.75
C LYS A 236 -14.41 -2.02 -3.65
N LYS A 237 -13.87 -2.14 -4.85
CA LYS A 237 -14.30 -3.11 -5.87
C LYS A 237 -13.08 -3.77 -6.52
N ARG A 238 -13.30 -4.91 -7.14
CA ARG A 238 -12.36 -5.51 -8.08
C ARG A 238 -12.73 -5.15 -9.52
N ILE A 239 -14.01 -5.16 -9.85
CA ILE A 239 -14.55 -4.80 -11.17
C ILE A 239 -15.29 -3.48 -11.05
N TYR A 240 -14.87 -2.52 -11.84
CA TYR A 240 -15.41 -1.16 -11.89
C TYR A 240 -16.16 -0.95 -13.19
N ARG A 241 -17.36 -0.37 -13.13
CA ARG A 241 -18.09 0.10 -14.30
C ARG A 241 -17.49 1.43 -14.78
N ALA A 242 -17.79 1.84 -16.01
CA ALA A 242 -17.39 3.15 -16.53
C ALA A 242 -17.83 4.31 -15.60
N ALA A 243 -19.02 4.21 -15.01
CA ALA A 243 -19.56 5.20 -14.06
C ALA A 243 -18.78 5.27 -12.73
N ASP A 244 -18.01 4.26 -12.38
CA ASP A 244 -17.17 4.26 -11.16
C ASP A 244 -15.86 5.04 -11.33
N TRP A 245 -15.53 5.41 -12.59
CA TRP A 245 -14.23 5.94 -12.97
C TRP A 245 -13.88 7.23 -12.26
N GLU A 246 -14.77 8.19 -12.22
CA GLU A 246 -14.53 9.50 -11.61
C GLU A 246 -14.15 9.35 -10.13
N GLY A 247 -14.91 8.57 -9.37
CA GLY A 247 -14.63 8.32 -7.96
C GLY A 247 -13.32 7.57 -7.72
N PHE A 248 -13.02 6.54 -8.53
CA PHE A 248 -11.76 5.82 -8.50
C PHE A 248 -10.59 6.74 -8.81
N ARG A 249 -10.65 7.46 -9.94
CA ARG A 249 -9.63 8.38 -10.41
C ARG A 249 -9.34 9.48 -9.39
N SER A 250 -10.37 10.10 -8.82
CA SER A 250 -10.25 11.14 -7.80
C SER A 250 -9.48 10.65 -6.57
N ALA A 251 -9.83 9.50 -6.02
CA ALA A 251 -9.17 8.93 -4.85
C ALA A 251 -7.71 8.52 -5.14
N VAL A 252 -7.45 7.88 -6.29
CA VAL A 252 -6.10 7.45 -6.68
C VAL A 252 -5.20 8.65 -6.98
N ASN A 253 -5.69 9.70 -7.61
CA ASN A 253 -4.92 10.92 -7.86
C ASN A 253 -4.60 11.65 -6.56
N ALA A 254 -5.58 11.75 -5.64
CA ALA A 254 -5.33 12.30 -4.31
C ALA A 254 -4.24 11.51 -3.56
N TYR A 255 -4.30 10.16 -3.57
CA TYR A 255 -3.25 9.32 -3.01
C TYR A 255 -1.87 9.60 -3.62
N LYS A 256 -1.77 9.72 -4.95
CA LYS A 256 -0.49 9.95 -5.65
C LYS A 256 0.11 11.32 -5.34
N SER A 257 -0.72 12.36 -5.22
CA SER A 257 -0.25 13.75 -5.14
C SER A 257 -0.22 14.34 -3.73
N PHE A 258 -0.87 13.70 -2.75
CA PHE A 258 -1.09 14.30 -1.43
C PHE A 258 0.19 14.76 -0.72
N ALA A 259 1.25 13.98 -0.74
CA ALA A 259 2.53 14.29 -0.09
C ALA A 259 3.72 13.84 -0.94
N ASP A 260 3.67 14.14 -2.24
CA ASP A 260 4.70 13.65 -3.17
C ASP A 260 6.07 14.27 -2.85
N TYR A 261 6.13 15.60 -2.64
CA TYR A 261 7.33 16.28 -2.18
C TYR A 261 7.03 17.28 -1.07
N LEU A 262 7.96 17.36 -0.10
CA LEU A 262 7.92 18.26 1.04
C LEU A 262 9.18 19.12 1.07
N ILE A 263 9.01 20.41 1.36
CA ILE A 263 10.12 21.32 1.61
C ILE A 263 10.15 21.62 3.11
N VAL A 264 11.33 21.49 3.72
CA VAL A 264 11.56 21.89 5.11
C VAL A 264 12.72 22.87 5.17
N LYS A 265 12.61 23.85 6.04
CA LYS A 265 13.58 24.95 6.21
C LYS A 265 13.74 25.35 7.68
N PRO A 266 14.86 25.99 8.06
CA PRO A 266 15.09 26.49 9.41
C PRO A 266 14.05 27.50 9.88
#